data_1ddf842c17d8e88fc063cd09083e43e6
#
_entry.id   1ddf842c17d8e88fc063cd09083e43e6
#
_cell.length_a   1.000
_cell.length_b   1.000
_cell.length_c   1.000
_cell.angle_alpha   90.00
_cell.angle_beta   90.00
_cell.angle_gamma   90.00
#
_symmetry.space_group_name_H-M   'P 1'
#
loop_
_entity.id
_entity.type
_entity.pdbx_description
1 polymer ?
#
loop_
_entity_poly.entity_id
_entity_poly.type
_entity_poly.pdbx_seq_one_letter_code
_entity_poly.pdbx_strand_id
1 'polypeptide(L)' 'MMSANEELLKGYKHSLELANERIAELSKSTIKSLAHSRSAERDFFKKKVKYYERKIKELEEK' A
#
# COMPACT_ATOMS: atom_id res chain seq x y z
N MET A 1 -4.87 -8.11 25.93
CA MET A 1 -4.80 -6.72 25.44
C MET A 1 -3.74 -6.59 24.36
N MET A 2 -4.08 -5.93 23.27
CA MET A 2 -3.11 -5.67 22.21
C MET A 2 -2.16 -4.55 22.63
N SER A 3 -0.88 -4.72 22.34
CA SER A 3 0.09 -3.65 22.58
C SER A 3 -0.10 -2.54 21.55
N ALA A 4 0.45 -1.36 21.81
CA ALA A 4 0.41 -0.25 20.88
C ALA A 4 1.05 -0.64 19.54
N ASN A 5 2.13 -1.43 19.59
CA ASN A 5 2.80 -1.91 18.38
C ASN A 5 1.90 -2.82 17.56
N GLU A 6 1.13 -3.68 18.23
CA GLU A 6 0.21 -4.58 17.51
C GLU A 6 -0.90 -3.81 16.80
N GLU A 7 -1.41 -2.75 17.44
CA GLU A 7 -2.41 -1.90 16.81
C GLU A 7 -1.85 -1.16 15.60
N LEU A 8 -0.62 -0.66 15.72
CA LEU A 8 0.04 0.01 14.60
C LEU A 8 0.30 -0.96 13.46
N LEU A 9 0.76 -2.18 13.78
CA LEU A 9 0.97 -3.21 12.78
C LEU A 9 -0.31 -3.53 12.03
N LYS A 10 -1.39 -3.69 12.75
CA LYS A 10 -2.69 -4.01 12.15
C LYS A 10 -3.13 -2.88 11.22
N GLY A 11 -2.95 -1.64 11.64
CA GLY A 11 -3.28 -0.47 10.82
C GLY A 11 -2.45 -0.41 9.55
N TYR A 12 -1.13 -0.61 9.68
CA TYR A 12 -0.24 -0.59 8.51
C TYR A 12 -0.53 -1.73 7.56
N LYS A 13 -0.79 -2.93 8.08
CA LYS A 13 -1.12 -4.07 7.23
C LYS A 13 -2.42 -3.84 6.47
N HIS A 14 -3.40 -3.24 7.12
CA HIS A 14 -4.66 -2.90 6.48
C HIS A 14 -4.44 -1.87 5.37
N SER A 15 -3.67 -0.83 5.66
CA SER A 15 -3.34 0.20 4.67
C SER A 15 -2.59 -0.37 3.49
N LEU A 16 -1.65 -1.29 3.76
CA LEU A 16 -0.89 -1.97 2.72
C LEU A 16 -1.81 -2.78 1.82
N GLU A 17 -2.75 -3.51 2.40
CA GLU A 17 -3.71 -4.30 1.65
C GLU A 17 -4.56 -3.41 0.73
N LEU A 18 -5.05 -2.29 1.25
CA LEU A 18 -5.83 -1.34 0.46
C LEU A 18 -5.00 -0.75 -0.69
N ALA A 19 -3.74 -0.42 -0.43
CA ALA A 19 -2.86 0.12 -1.47
C ALA A 19 -2.63 -0.92 -2.56
N ASN A 20 -2.40 -2.18 -2.20
CA ASN A 20 -2.22 -3.26 -3.16
C ASN A 20 -3.47 -3.50 -3.99
N GLU A 21 -4.65 -3.43 -3.38
CA GLU A 21 -5.91 -3.56 -4.10
C GLU A 21 -6.06 -2.45 -5.13
N ARG A 22 -5.70 -1.23 -4.76
CA ARG A 22 -5.79 -0.09 -5.66
C ARG A 22 -4.84 -0.25 -6.84
N ILE A 23 -3.63 -0.72 -6.58
CA ILE A 23 -2.65 -0.99 -7.65
C ILE A 23 -3.20 -2.04 -8.61
N ALA A 24 -3.80 -3.10 -8.09
CA ALA A 24 -4.39 -4.14 -8.92
C ALA A 24 -5.52 -3.60 -9.79
N GLU A 25 -6.39 -2.76 -9.23
CA GLU A 25 -7.46 -2.13 -10.00
C GLU A 25 -6.91 -1.25 -11.12
N LEU A 26 -5.91 -0.44 -10.81
CA LEU A 26 -5.29 0.44 -11.80
C LEU A 26 -4.60 -0.34 -12.90
N SER A 27 -4.03 -1.50 -12.55
CA SER A 27 -3.35 -2.36 -13.52
C SER A 27 -4.32 -3.06 -14.48
N LYS A 28 -5.56 -3.26 -14.07
CA LYS A 28 -6.57 -3.92 -14.89
C LYS A 28 -7.17 -3.02 -15.97
N SER A 29 -6.96 -1.72 -15.85
CA SER A 29 -7.53 -0.77 -16.80
C SER A 29 -6.87 -0.86 -18.17
N THR A 30 -7.70 -0.88 -19.21
CA THR A 30 -7.23 -1.01 -20.59
C THR A 30 -7.46 0.25 -21.43
N ILE A 31 -7.98 1.30 -20.83
CA ILE A 31 -8.28 2.55 -21.56
C ILE A 31 -6.99 3.33 -21.77
N LYS A 32 -6.52 3.40 -23.01
CA LYS A 32 -5.27 4.06 -23.37
C LYS A 32 -5.23 5.54 -23.00
N SER A 33 -6.34 6.23 -23.14
CA SER A 33 -6.39 7.66 -22.85
C SER A 33 -6.12 7.98 -21.37
N LEU A 34 -6.37 7.02 -20.48
CA LEU A 34 -6.17 7.20 -19.05
C LEU A 34 -4.90 6.52 -18.54
N ALA A 35 -4.20 5.79 -19.42
CA ALA A 35 -3.04 5.01 -19.02
C ALA A 35 -1.94 5.85 -18.37
N HIS A 36 -1.73 7.05 -18.87
CA HIS A 36 -0.70 7.95 -18.35
C HIS A 36 -1.01 8.39 -16.92
N SER A 37 -2.24 8.86 -16.68
CA SER A 37 -2.67 9.26 -15.34
C SER A 37 -2.64 8.10 -14.36
N ARG A 38 -3.07 6.92 -14.83
CA ARG A 38 -3.08 5.73 -13.98
C ARG A 38 -1.70 5.25 -13.63
N SER A 39 -0.74 5.44 -14.54
CA SER A 39 0.65 5.11 -14.28
C SER A 39 1.21 5.94 -13.13
N ALA A 40 0.90 7.24 -13.10
CA ALA A 40 1.33 8.13 -12.02
C ALA A 40 0.70 7.73 -10.69
N GLU A 41 -0.60 7.42 -10.69
CA GLU A 41 -1.28 6.96 -9.48
C GLU A 41 -0.70 5.64 -8.98
N ARG A 42 -0.42 4.73 -9.88
CA ARG A 42 0.15 3.43 -9.55
C ARG A 42 1.52 3.60 -8.88
N ASP A 43 2.34 4.48 -9.43
CA ASP A 43 3.66 4.76 -8.85
C ASP A 43 3.53 5.36 -7.45
N PHE A 44 2.56 6.24 -7.26
CA PHE A 44 2.28 6.84 -5.98
C PHE A 44 1.94 5.76 -4.95
N PHE A 45 1.05 4.82 -5.30
CA PHE A 45 0.67 3.74 -4.40
C PHE A 45 1.82 2.76 -4.17
N LYS A 46 2.67 2.52 -5.16
CA LYS A 46 3.85 1.68 -4.98
C LYS A 46 4.79 2.26 -3.95
N LYS A 47 4.96 3.57 -3.93
CA LYS A 47 5.77 4.24 -2.92
C LYS A 47 5.17 4.08 -1.54
N LYS A 48 3.84 4.17 -1.43
CA LYS A 48 3.15 3.94 -0.17
C LYS A 48 3.32 2.50 0.31
N VAL A 49 3.25 1.54 -0.60
CA VAL A 49 3.45 0.13 -0.27
C VAL A 49 4.83 -0.07 0.35
N LYS A 50 5.87 0.49 -0.26
CA LYS A 50 7.23 0.39 0.29
C LYS A 50 7.33 1.03 1.66
N TYR A 51 6.68 2.17 1.85
CA TYR A 51 6.66 2.84 3.15
C TYR A 51 6.02 1.96 4.21
N TYR A 52 4.86 1.40 3.92
CA TYR A 52 4.15 0.56 4.87
C TYR A 52 4.92 -0.73 5.17
N GLU A 53 5.53 -1.34 4.16
CA GLU A 53 6.34 -2.53 4.36
C GLU A 53 7.51 -2.26 5.29
N ARG A 54 8.17 -1.12 5.12
CA ARG A 54 9.26 -0.71 6.00
C ARG A 54 8.77 -0.54 7.43
N LYS A 55 7.65 0.14 7.62
CA LYS A 55 7.09 0.38 8.95
C LYS A 55 6.69 -0.93 9.64
N ILE A 56 6.10 -1.83 8.89
CA ILE A 56 5.72 -3.13 9.41
C ILE A 56 6.96 -3.90 9.85
N LYS A 57 7.99 -3.89 9.03
CA LYS A 57 9.25 -4.58 9.36
C LYS A 57 9.87 -3.99 10.62
N GLU A 58 9.93 -2.67 10.73
CA GLU A 58 10.47 -2.01 11.91
C GLU A 58 9.73 -2.42 13.18
N LEU A 59 8.41 -2.49 13.12
CA LEU A 59 7.60 -2.87 14.27
C LEU A 59 7.75 -4.34 14.61
N GLU A 60 7.90 -5.19 13.61
CA GLU A 60 8.07 -6.64 13.84
C GLU A 60 9.44 -6.96 14.44
N GLU A 61 10.46 -6.16 14.12
CA GLU A 61 11.80 -6.37 14.65
C GLU A 61 11.96 -5.92 16.10
N LYS A 62 11.04 -5.13 16.61
CA LYS A 62 11.05 -4.73 18.01
C LYS A 62 10.30 -5.74 18.85
#